data_f9918a7b9341c31e2916526c203ddbfe
#
_entry.id   f9918a7b9341c31e2916526c203ddbfe
#
_cell.length_a   1.000
_cell.length_b   1.000
_cell.length_c   1.000
_cell.angle_alpha   90.00
_cell.angle_beta   90.00
_cell.angle_gamma   90.00
#
_symmetry.space_group_name_H-M   'P 1'
#
loop_
_entity.id
_entity.type
_entity.pdbx_description
1 polymer ?
#
loop_
_entity_poly.entity_id
_entity_poly.type
_entity_poly.pdbx_seq_one_letter_code
_entity_poly.pdbx_strand_id
1 'polypeptide(L)'
;MKRGGGVLMHIASLPGPFGIGVFGEEAIAFAKQLAGQGMKYWQVLPFSYPGMGNSPYQSFSAFAGNWLFIDPRRLMRRGFLTPNEVVDAEYNQNKWRVDYDYLRTNREEMFRKAFGRVDAETSAQI
;
A
#
# COMPACT_ATOMS: atom_id res chain seq x y z
N MET A 1 -28.71 -4.41 15.39
CA MET A 1 -27.56 -4.57 14.48
C MET A 1 -28.02 -5.37 13.26
N LYS A 2 -27.85 -4.87 12.03
CA LYS A 2 -28.24 -5.63 10.83
C LYS A 2 -27.11 -6.63 10.49
N ARG A 3 -27.47 -7.89 10.24
CA ARG A 3 -26.54 -8.92 9.78
C ARG A 3 -26.01 -8.57 8.39
N GLY A 4 -24.74 -8.81 8.13
CA GLY A 4 -24.11 -8.63 6.82
C GLY A 4 -22.92 -9.57 6.65
N GLY A 5 -22.73 -10.07 5.43
CA GLY A 5 -21.53 -10.80 5.05
C GLY A 5 -20.34 -9.87 4.86
N GLY A 6 -19.16 -10.38 5.05
CA GLY A 6 -17.92 -9.65 4.81
C GLY A 6 -16.76 -10.59 4.52
N VAL A 7 -15.66 -10.02 4.05
CA VAL A 7 -14.40 -10.72 3.73
C VAL A 7 -13.28 -10.15 4.58
N LEU A 8 -12.45 -11.02 5.13
CA LEU A 8 -11.17 -10.64 5.74
C LEU A 8 -10.08 -10.80 4.69
N MET A 9 -9.45 -9.69 4.31
CA MET A 9 -8.33 -9.66 3.37
C MET A 9 -7.43 -8.49 3.72
N HIS A 10 -6.18 -8.77 4.07
CA HIS A 10 -5.23 -7.70 4.33
C HIS A 10 -4.80 -6.99 3.04
N ILE A 11 -4.53 -5.69 3.10
CA ILE A 11 -4.10 -4.90 1.94
C ILE A 11 -2.86 -5.50 1.29
N ALA A 12 -1.86 -5.92 2.09
CA ALA A 12 -0.64 -6.56 1.58
C ALA A 12 -0.89 -7.77 0.67
N SER A 13 -2.03 -8.45 0.84
CA SER A 13 -2.39 -9.66 0.08
C SER A 13 -3.15 -9.38 -1.21
N LEU A 14 -3.47 -8.12 -1.50
CA LEU A 14 -4.07 -7.75 -2.78
C LEU A 14 -3.05 -7.95 -3.91
N PRO A 15 -3.49 -8.48 -5.07
CA PRO A 15 -2.62 -8.54 -6.24
C PRO A 15 -2.28 -7.14 -6.73
N GLY A 16 -1.11 -7.00 -7.35
CA GLY A 16 -0.68 -5.74 -7.94
C GLY A 16 0.74 -5.81 -8.48
N PRO A 17 1.17 -4.81 -9.25
CA PRO A 17 2.47 -4.84 -9.90
C PRO A 17 3.63 -4.55 -8.95
N PHE A 18 3.36 -4.14 -7.73
CA PHE A 18 4.38 -3.60 -6.84
C PHE A 18 4.94 -4.58 -5.79
N GLY A 19 4.71 -5.87 -5.93
CA GLY A 19 5.21 -6.90 -5.02
C GLY A 19 4.51 -6.95 -3.65
N ILE A 20 3.59 -6.02 -3.41
CA ILE A 20 2.71 -5.94 -2.23
C ILE A 20 1.45 -5.19 -2.63
N GLY A 21 0.32 -5.51 -2.01
CA GLY A 21 -0.90 -4.74 -2.19
C GLY A 21 -0.76 -3.32 -1.62
N VAL A 22 -1.29 -2.34 -2.35
CA VAL A 22 -1.23 -0.93 -2.00
C VAL A 22 -2.62 -0.29 -1.96
N PHE A 23 -2.76 0.88 -1.33
CA PHE A 23 -3.98 1.69 -1.36
C PHE A 23 -4.17 2.37 -2.72
N GLY A 24 -4.32 1.55 -3.77
CA GLY A 24 -4.40 1.96 -5.17
C GLY A 24 -5.64 1.46 -5.87
N GLU A 25 -5.52 1.32 -7.18
CA GLU A 25 -6.62 0.93 -8.05
C GLU A 25 -7.13 -0.49 -7.76
N GLU A 26 -6.23 -1.42 -7.41
CA GLU A 26 -6.57 -2.79 -7.06
C GLU A 26 -7.40 -2.87 -5.77
N ALA A 27 -7.08 -2.05 -4.78
CA ALA A 27 -7.87 -1.96 -3.55
C ALA A 27 -9.28 -1.41 -3.80
N ILE A 28 -9.39 -0.39 -4.66
CA ILE A 28 -10.69 0.18 -5.07
C ILE A 28 -11.50 -0.86 -5.88
N ALA A 29 -10.84 -1.56 -6.81
CA ALA A 29 -11.49 -2.60 -7.62
C ALA A 29 -12.01 -3.74 -6.73
N PHE A 30 -11.22 -4.18 -5.76
CA PHE A 30 -11.61 -5.21 -4.81
C PHE A 30 -12.82 -4.77 -3.96
N ALA A 31 -12.80 -3.54 -3.43
CA ALA A 31 -13.93 -2.99 -2.68
C ALA A 31 -15.23 -2.94 -3.53
N LYS A 32 -15.12 -2.51 -4.79
CA LYS A 32 -16.25 -2.50 -5.74
C LYS A 32 -16.77 -3.90 -6.02
N GLN A 33 -15.89 -4.88 -6.20
CA GLN A 33 -16.25 -6.28 -6.41
C GLN A 33 -17.01 -6.85 -5.21
N LEU A 34 -16.55 -6.60 -3.99
CA LEU A 34 -17.23 -7.02 -2.77
C LEU A 34 -18.62 -6.40 -2.66
N ALA A 35 -18.73 -5.11 -2.93
CA ALA A 35 -20.02 -4.41 -2.92
C ALA A 35 -20.97 -4.98 -3.98
N GLY A 36 -20.49 -5.28 -5.17
CA GLY A 36 -21.27 -5.92 -6.25
C GLY A 36 -21.78 -7.32 -5.90
N GLN A 37 -21.08 -8.02 -5.01
CA GLN A 37 -21.50 -9.33 -4.48
C GLN A 37 -22.38 -9.23 -3.22
N GLY A 38 -22.79 -8.03 -2.83
CA GLY A 38 -23.64 -7.80 -1.67
C GLY A 38 -22.91 -7.88 -0.32
N MET A 39 -21.58 -7.95 -0.31
CA MET A 39 -20.77 -7.88 0.91
C MET A 39 -20.82 -6.47 1.49
N LYS A 40 -20.94 -6.39 2.82
CA LYS A 40 -21.08 -5.11 3.55
C LYS A 40 -19.81 -4.71 4.28
N TYR A 41 -18.90 -5.64 4.50
CA TYR A 41 -17.73 -5.43 5.31
C TYR A 41 -16.49 -5.99 4.60
N TRP A 42 -15.44 -5.18 4.58
CA TRP A 42 -14.09 -5.62 4.29
C TRP A 42 -13.25 -5.44 5.55
N GLN A 43 -12.93 -6.55 6.19
CA GLN A 43 -12.08 -6.55 7.37
C GLN A 43 -10.62 -6.64 6.93
N VAL A 44 -9.79 -5.81 7.53
CA VAL A 44 -8.35 -5.74 7.28
C VAL A 44 -7.57 -5.97 8.57
N LEU A 45 -6.28 -6.27 8.46
CA LEU A 45 -5.35 -6.32 9.59
C LEU A 45 -4.80 -4.91 9.85
N PRO A 46 -4.12 -4.67 11.00
CA PRO A 46 -3.53 -3.37 11.30
C PRO A 46 -2.63 -2.84 10.19
N PHE A 47 -2.70 -1.53 9.94
CA PHE A 47 -1.97 -0.85 8.86
C PHE A 47 -0.63 -0.25 9.29
N SER A 48 -0.23 -0.50 10.51
CA SER A 48 1.04 0.00 11.02
C SER A 48 2.22 -0.69 10.34
N TYR A 49 3.36 0.00 10.29
CA TYR A 49 4.58 -0.58 9.74
C TYR A 49 5.04 -1.76 10.61
N PRO A 50 5.24 -2.96 10.04
CA PRO A 50 5.55 -4.14 10.80
C PRO A 50 6.99 -4.10 11.34
N GLY A 51 7.16 -4.58 12.57
CA GLY A 51 8.46 -4.80 13.18
C GLY A 51 9.14 -6.09 12.68
N MET A 52 9.92 -6.71 13.56
CA MET A 52 10.59 -7.98 13.26
C MET A 52 9.57 -9.07 12.90
N GLY A 53 9.91 -9.90 11.91
CA GLY A 53 9.04 -10.99 11.45
C GLY A 53 7.89 -10.57 10.54
N ASN A 54 7.79 -9.29 10.17
CA ASN A 54 6.78 -8.75 9.25
C ASN A 54 5.32 -9.00 9.68
N SER A 55 5.09 -9.24 10.96
CA SER A 55 3.76 -9.41 11.51
C SER A 55 3.03 -8.06 11.60
N PRO A 56 1.79 -7.94 11.08
CA PRO A 56 1.02 -6.71 11.20
C PRO A 56 0.64 -6.38 12.66
N TYR A 57 0.74 -7.34 13.57
CA TYR A 57 0.46 -7.17 14.99
C TYR A 57 1.68 -6.74 15.82
N GLN A 58 2.87 -6.74 15.22
CA GLN A 58 4.12 -6.35 15.88
C GLN A 58 4.65 -5.07 15.26
N SER A 59 4.00 -3.96 15.55
CA SER A 59 4.47 -2.64 15.11
C SER A 59 5.21 -1.92 16.21
N PHE A 60 6.24 -1.16 15.84
CA PHE A 60 6.93 -0.26 16.76
C PHE A 60 6.11 0.98 17.12
N SER A 61 5.08 1.29 16.35
CA SER A 61 4.21 2.44 16.58
C SER A 61 2.78 2.11 16.19
N ALA A 62 1.83 2.44 17.08
CA ALA A 62 0.40 2.32 16.79
C ALA A 62 -0.11 3.43 15.84
N PHE A 63 0.64 4.51 15.67
CA PHE A 63 0.24 5.70 14.91
C PHE A 63 0.91 5.80 13.54
N ALA A 64 2.09 5.20 13.37
CA ALA A 64 2.82 5.25 12.11
C ALA A 64 2.18 4.32 11.06
N GLY A 65 1.68 4.91 9.99
CA GLY A 65 1.19 4.15 8.83
C GLY A 65 2.32 3.38 8.14
N ASN A 66 1.94 2.30 7.46
CA ASN A 66 2.88 1.52 6.65
C ASN A 66 3.08 2.20 5.29
N TRP A 67 4.22 2.82 5.09
CA TRP A 67 4.57 3.50 3.85
C TRP A 67 4.66 2.54 2.65
N LEU A 68 4.85 1.22 2.87
CA LEU A 68 4.81 0.22 1.81
C LEU A 68 3.44 0.12 1.12
N PHE A 69 2.37 0.58 1.77
CA PHE A 69 1.02 0.60 1.19
C PHE A 69 0.71 1.84 0.35
N ILE A 70 1.65 2.78 0.23
CA ILE A 70 1.50 3.93 -0.67
C ILE A 70 1.61 3.45 -2.13
N ASP A 71 0.63 3.81 -2.95
CA ASP A 71 0.66 3.51 -4.39
C ASP A 71 1.58 4.50 -5.13
N PRO A 72 2.69 4.04 -5.75
CA PRO A 72 3.60 4.89 -6.51
C PRO A 72 2.92 5.67 -7.64
N ARG A 73 1.87 5.10 -8.27
CA ARG A 73 1.11 5.77 -9.33
C ARG A 73 0.39 7.02 -8.84
N ARG A 74 -0.03 7.06 -7.57
CA ARG A 74 -0.63 8.25 -6.97
C ARG A 74 0.38 9.38 -6.78
N LEU A 75 1.61 9.04 -6.41
CA LEU A 75 2.69 10.01 -6.31
C LEU A 75 3.09 10.55 -7.69
N MET A 76 3.11 9.68 -8.70
CA MET A 76 3.33 10.09 -10.10
C MET A 76 2.26 11.08 -10.57
N ARG A 77 0.98 10.81 -10.31
CA ARG A 77 -0.13 11.71 -10.70
C ARG A 77 -0.05 13.08 -10.02
N ARG A 78 0.61 13.16 -8.88
CA ARG A 78 0.90 14.43 -8.17
C ARG A 78 2.22 15.08 -8.58
N GLY A 79 2.97 14.51 -9.52
CA GLY A 79 4.25 15.04 -9.98
C GLY A 79 5.44 14.72 -9.08
N PHE A 80 5.28 13.89 -8.04
CA PHE A 80 6.37 13.53 -7.12
C PHE A 80 7.21 12.36 -7.61
N LEU A 81 6.71 11.57 -8.57
CA LEU A 81 7.46 10.51 -9.26
C LEU A 81 7.31 10.66 -10.77
N THR A 82 8.33 10.24 -11.50
CA THR A 82 8.29 10.11 -12.96
C THR A 82 7.67 8.75 -13.36
N PRO A 83 7.17 8.61 -14.61
CA PRO A 83 6.68 7.32 -15.11
C PRO A 83 7.74 6.21 -15.02
N ASN A 84 9.00 6.50 -15.33
CA ASN A 84 10.09 5.52 -15.25
C ASN A 84 10.32 5.04 -13.83
N GLU A 85 10.31 5.92 -12.83
CA GLU A 85 10.46 5.53 -11.43
C GLU A 85 9.31 4.64 -10.94
N VAL A 86 8.11 4.80 -11.50
CA VAL A 86 6.98 3.89 -11.19
C VAL A 86 7.17 2.53 -11.85
N VAL A 87 7.66 2.48 -13.09
CA VAL A 87 8.01 1.22 -13.77
C VAL A 87 9.13 0.49 -13.04
N ASP A 88 10.16 1.20 -12.60
CA ASP A 88 11.27 0.63 -11.82
C ASP A 88 10.82 0.09 -10.45
N ALA A 89 9.70 0.60 -9.93
CA ALA A 89 9.10 0.11 -8.69
C ALA A 89 8.30 -1.20 -8.86
N GLU A 90 8.04 -1.64 -10.08
CA GLU A 90 7.34 -2.90 -10.33
C GLU A 90 8.21 -4.10 -9.93
N TYR A 91 7.56 -5.08 -9.28
CA TYR A 91 8.22 -6.29 -8.81
C TYR A 91 7.51 -7.52 -9.37
N ASN A 92 8.14 -8.19 -10.30
CA ASN A 92 7.55 -9.31 -11.04
C ASN A 92 8.14 -10.69 -10.69
N GLN A 93 9.04 -10.78 -9.71
CA GLN A 93 9.76 -12.02 -9.42
C GLN A 93 8.93 -13.06 -8.67
N ASN A 94 8.07 -12.62 -7.75
CA ASN A 94 7.21 -13.54 -6.99
C ASN A 94 5.82 -12.94 -6.77
N LYS A 95 4.81 -13.53 -7.38
CA LYS A 95 3.41 -13.09 -7.27
C LYS A 95 2.67 -13.67 -6.07
N TRP A 96 3.26 -14.65 -5.38
CA TRP A 96 2.61 -15.42 -4.33
C TRP A 96 3.04 -15.04 -2.92
N ARG A 97 4.18 -14.35 -2.80
CA ARG A 97 4.76 -13.99 -1.51
C ARG A 97 5.38 -12.61 -1.57
N VAL A 98 5.09 -11.78 -0.56
CA VAL A 98 5.70 -10.47 -0.40
C VAL A 98 7.16 -10.64 0.04
N ASP A 99 8.08 -10.05 -0.69
CA ASP A 99 9.49 -9.93 -0.32
C ASP A 99 9.72 -8.58 0.39
N TYR A 100 9.57 -8.59 1.70
CA TYR A 100 9.67 -7.38 2.51
C TYR A 100 11.07 -6.78 2.51
N ASP A 101 12.12 -7.58 2.43
CA ASP A 101 13.50 -7.09 2.47
C ASP A 101 13.84 -6.36 1.18
N TYR A 102 13.46 -6.93 0.04
CA TYR A 102 13.54 -6.25 -1.25
C TYR A 102 12.75 -4.93 -1.25
N LEU A 103 11.50 -4.96 -0.80
CA LEU A 103 10.63 -3.80 -0.81
C LEU A 103 11.16 -2.67 0.09
N ARG A 104 11.69 -2.99 1.27
CA ARG A 104 12.29 -1.98 2.16
C ARG A 104 13.41 -1.23 1.47
N THR A 105 14.36 -1.95 0.88
CA THR A 105 15.52 -1.34 0.24
C THR A 105 15.11 -0.48 -0.96
N ASN A 106 14.33 -1.04 -1.87
CA ASN A 106 14.03 -0.36 -3.14
C ASN A 106 12.98 0.75 -3.01
N ARG A 107 11.98 0.56 -2.14
CA ARG A 107 10.91 1.54 -1.95
C ARG A 107 11.35 2.74 -1.13
N GLU A 108 12.24 2.57 -0.17
CA GLU A 108 12.72 3.67 0.65
C GLU A 108 13.42 4.73 -0.20
N GLU A 109 14.29 4.33 -1.11
CA GLU A 109 14.96 5.26 -2.02
C GLU A 109 13.97 6.03 -2.90
N MET A 110 13.02 5.32 -3.49
CA MET A 110 11.98 5.94 -4.32
C MET A 110 11.15 6.97 -3.53
N PHE A 111 10.72 6.63 -2.32
CA PHE A 111 9.93 7.55 -1.49
C PHE A 111 10.75 8.74 -0.99
N ARG A 112 12.05 8.57 -0.73
CA ARG A 112 12.94 9.69 -0.41
C ARG A 112 13.06 10.67 -1.59
N LYS A 113 13.17 10.17 -2.82
CA LYS A 113 13.14 11.00 -4.04
C LYS A 113 11.82 11.74 -4.17
N ALA A 114 10.70 11.05 -4.00
CA ALA A 114 9.38 11.67 -4.05
C ALA A 114 9.23 12.76 -2.99
N PHE A 115 9.64 12.50 -1.75
CA PHE A 115 9.59 13.46 -0.65
C PHE A 115 10.46 14.71 -0.93
N GLY A 116 11.63 14.54 -1.51
CA GLY A 116 12.50 15.67 -1.90
C GLY A 116 11.91 16.60 -2.97
N ARG A 117 10.82 16.18 -3.63
CA ARG A 117 10.09 16.98 -4.62
C ARG A 117 8.82 17.64 -4.06
N VAL A 118 8.50 17.39 -2.78
CA VAL A 118 7.36 18.02 -2.11
C VAL A 118 7.72 19.47 -1.83
N ASP A 119 6.88 20.40 -2.29
CA ASP A 119 7.04 21.82 -2.01
C ASP A 119 6.55 22.18 -0.59
N ALA A 120 6.91 23.38 -0.14
CA ALA A 120 6.56 23.86 1.20
C ALA A 120 5.04 24.01 1.39
N GLU A 121 4.29 24.30 0.34
CA GLU A 121 2.83 24.47 0.38
C GLU A 121 2.14 23.11 0.57
N THR A 122 2.56 22.11 -0.18
CA THR A 122 2.06 20.72 -0.02
C THR A 122 2.45 20.14 1.34
N SER A 123 3.66 20.43 1.81
CA SER A 123 4.13 19.96 3.13
C SER A 123 3.32 20.54 4.29
N ALA A 124 2.78 21.75 4.15
CA ALA A 124 1.95 22.38 5.19
C ALA A 124 0.51 21.81 5.26
N GLN A 125 0.10 21.01 4.27
CA GLN A 125 -1.23 20.38 4.20
C GLN A 125 -1.25 18.94 4.75
N ILE A 126 -0.10 18.41 5.15
CA ILE A 126 0.09 17.07 5.71
C ILE A 126 0.26 17.15 7.22
#